data_a3b1ee8d154e9c0d850d67b939c0bc4c
#
_entry.id   a3b1ee8d154e9c0d850d67b939c0bc4c
#
_cell.length_a   1.000
_cell.length_b   1.000
_cell.length_c   1.000
_cell.angle_alpha   90.00
_cell.angle_beta   90.00
_cell.angle_gamma   90.00
#
_symmetry.space_group_name_H-M   'P 1'
#
loop_
_entity.id
_entity.type
_entity.pdbx_description
1 polymer ?
#
loop_
_entity_poly.entity_id
_entity_poly.type
_entity_poly.pdbx_seq_one_letter_code
_entity_poly.pdbx_strand_id
1 'polypeptide(L)'
;MDTEKKESLLNSSNQIEKVELSRILRFIIFLTFVALSIVMSGDNGVLSSSSKMIKKDLGLSDSEYGLFGSIPSTGRIIGSLVFMGLLATDNRKLLTVCCLGINASMFFVYLLTKNKFILFGVRFTIGTVRIYPHIYIPVWVDQFGIKPLKTLMMTVINITSPLGQVVGYAIGTFNVPEKWPYSFALVGCLIWGIGSVIIISPSKYFSARYSFIGYQDGEKLVPTSNQRTGNSLFASGEIQTKKKAKGGSMLEILKKQAFIFSAYTRANLLFIFQVIHLFITDYVTNGLKIQDKKEILKYYGPASVLGPTLGGSFGGFISTSVGGYENKKSVWVCVGFGSLTLLMTFPLAFATSMKVLGACLFGFFFCASAVLPTVVGYIISSIPKAHKGAGSSLNLLISTLAGNLPGPIIYGFINDRMKSKNPTFAWKCTVFYYMLGYCSLLIACLFRYKDLLKKEEEDKEARGGFAEGIANATGDQYKLDDKLKAKPVEGSGDVEMQNQPHEEEPKNKSKPVEEKAPEEKKNEEKPPEEKPVEEKPPEEKPVEEKAPEEKPVEEKPPEEKPVEEKPPEAKEGTTEKKKKKKKKEK
;
A
#
# COMPACT_ATOMS: atom_id res chain seq x y z
N MET A 1 37.65 -44.08 -0.95
CA MET A 1 38.24 -42.76 -0.64
C MET A 1 37.45 -41.58 -1.19
N ASP A 2 36.57 -41.74 -2.19
CA ASP A 2 35.78 -40.64 -2.77
C ASP A 2 34.39 -40.46 -2.18
N THR A 3 33.82 -41.48 -1.56
CA THR A 3 32.50 -41.39 -0.91
C THR A 3 32.57 -40.70 0.45
N GLU A 4 33.60 -40.94 1.26
CA GLU A 4 33.82 -40.25 2.55
C GLU A 4 34.13 -38.77 2.38
N LYS A 5 34.87 -38.41 1.29
CA LYS A 5 35.15 -37.00 0.96
C LYS A 5 33.90 -36.25 0.45
N LYS A 6 32.98 -36.94 -0.21
CA LYS A 6 31.69 -36.39 -0.62
C LYS A 6 30.76 -36.24 0.56
N GLU A 7 30.75 -37.17 1.51
CA GLU A 7 29.97 -37.04 2.74
C GLU A 7 30.53 -35.98 3.68
N SER A 8 31.85 -35.83 3.80
CA SER A 8 32.43 -34.75 4.59
C SER A 8 32.20 -33.37 3.98
N LEU A 9 32.18 -33.25 2.65
CA LEU A 9 31.83 -32.03 1.95
C LEU A 9 30.31 -31.75 2.04
N LEU A 10 29.45 -32.76 2.03
CA LEU A 10 28.01 -32.61 2.29
C LEU A 10 27.72 -32.22 3.74
N ASN A 11 28.45 -32.80 4.71
CA ASN A 11 28.29 -32.49 6.12
C ASN A 11 28.88 -31.11 6.48
N SER A 12 29.95 -30.65 5.83
CA SER A 12 30.48 -29.30 6.01
C SER A 12 29.57 -28.22 5.39
N SER A 13 28.82 -28.54 4.32
CA SER A 13 27.84 -27.63 3.74
C SER A 13 26.52 -27.56 4.53
N ASN A 14 26.25 -28.52 5.41
CA ASN A 14 25.04 -28.61 6.24
C ASN A 14 25.22 -28.17 7.70
N GLN A 15 26.41 -27.75 8.12
CA GLN A 15 26.54 -27.00 9.37
C GLN A 15 25.95 -25.59 9.15
N ILE A 16 24.63 -25.50 9.16
CA ILE A 16 23.92 -24.23 9.27
C ILE A 16 24.23 -23.70 10.67
N GLU A 17 25.20 -22.79 10.73
CA GLU A 17 25.57 -22.07 11.93
C GLU A 17 24.29 -21.46 12.53
N LYS A 18 23.88 -21.94 13.71
CA LYS A 18 22.72 -21.41 14.44
C LYS A 18 23.04 -19.99 14.90
N VAL A 19 22.86 -19.02 14.02
CA VAL A 19 23.09 -17.62 14.36
C VAL A 19 21.90 -17.11 15.15
N GLU A 20 22.07 -16.90 16.43
CA GLU A 20 21.09 -16.19 17.25
C GLU A 20 20.99 -14.74 16.79
N LEU A 21 19.83 -14.38 16.26
CA LEU A 21 19.53 -13.01 15.86
C LEU A 21 18.86 -12.27 17.03
N SER A 22 19.54 -11.25 17.56
CA SER A 22 19.01 -10.42 18.65
C SER A 22 17.62 -9.84 18.30
N ARG A 23 16.63 -10.02 19.17
CA ARG A 23 15.27 -9.46 19.01
C ARG A 23 15.31 -7.93 18.99
N ILE A 24 16.15 -7.34 19.84
CA ILE A 24 16.30 -5.88 19.94
C ILE A 24 16.84 -5.30 18.63
N LEU A 25 17.90 -5.90 18.07
CA LEU A 25 18.48 -5.39 16.83
C LEU A 25 17.53 -5.54 15.62
N ARG A 26 16.76 -6.63 15.56
CA ARG A 26 15.70 -6.77 14.54
C ARG A 26 14.63 -5.68 14.68
N PHE A 27 14.26 -5.34 15.90
CA PHE A 27 13.29 -4.26 16.14
C PHE A 27 13.87 -2.88 15.77
N ILE A 28 15.14 -2.61 16.08
CA ILE A 28 15.84 -1.37 15.68
C ILE A 28 15.91 -1.26 14.16
N ILE A 29 16.28 -2.33 13.45
CA ILE A 29 16.33 -2.34 11.99
C ILE A 29 14.92 -2.10 11.41
N PHE A 30 13.90 -2.68 12.00
CA PHE A 30 12.51 -2.43 11.58
C PHE A 30 12.12 -0.96 11.76
N LEU A 31 12.39 -0.36 12.91
CA LEU A 31 12.12 1.06 13.15
C LEU A 31 12.91 1.96 12.17
N THR A 32 14.15 1.57 11.84
CA THR A 32 14.94 2.25 10.81
C THR A 32 14.25 2.19 9.43
N PHE A 33 13.73 1.03 9.05
CA PHE A 33 12.98 0.91 7.79
C PHE A 33 11.67 1.71 7.79
N VAL A 34 10.95 1.76 8.91
CA VAL A 34 9.75 2.59 9.07
C VAL A 34 10.12 4.07 8.89
N ALA A 35 11.15 4.55 9.60
CA ALA A 35 11.61 5.93 9.51
C ALA A 35 12.08 6.29 8.09
N LEU A 36 12.86 5.41 7.44
CA LEU A 36 13.28 5.59 6.05
C LEU A 36 12.10 5.66 5.09
N SER A 37 11.10 4.78 5.26
CA SER A 37 9.91 4.78 4.39
C SER A 37 9.09 6.05 4.53
N ILE A 38 8.98 6.60 5.76
CA ILE A 38 8.33 7.89 6.02
C ILE A 38 9.09 9.00 5.31
N VAL A 39 10.40 9.11 5.53
CA VAL A 39 11.23 10.18 4.97
C VAL A 39 11.29 10.11 3.45
N MET A 40 11.47 8.91 2.88
CA MET A 40 11.47 8.72 1.42
C MET A 40 10.16 9.14 0.76
N SER A 41 9.01 9.00 1.45
CA SER A 41 7.71 9.43 0.93
C SER A 41 7.47 10.94 1.11
N GLY A 42 8.30 11.61 1.91
CA GLY A 42 8.18 13.04 2.23
C GLY A 42 8.39 13.97 1.03
N ASP A 43 9.15 13.56 0.02
CA ASP A 43 9.41 14.38 -1.17
C ASP A 43 8.13 14.80 -1.92
N ASN A 44 7.11 13.96 -1.97
CA ASN A 44 5.83 14.29 -2.58
C ASN A 44 5.08 15.37 -1.76
N GLY A 45 5.21 15.33 -0.43
CA GLY A 45 4.65 16.34 0.45
C GLY A 45 5.36 17.70 0.29
N VAL A 46 6.69 17.71 0.26
CA VAL A 46 7.49 18.91 -0.04
C VAL A 46 7.11 19.50 -1.39
N LEU A 47 6.95 18.64 -2.39
CA LEU A 47 6.53 19.05 -3.72
C LEU A 47 5.18 19.77 -3.68
N SER A 48 4.17 19.16 -3.04
CA SER A 48 2.83 19.74 -2.94
C SER A 48 2.79 21.06 -2.19
N SER A 49 3.47 21.17 -1.03
CA SER A 49 3.49 22.40 -0.21
C SER A 49 4.28 23.55 -0.86
N SER A 50 5.25 23.24 -1.73
CA SER A 50 6.11 24.22 -2.41
C SER A 50 5.72 24.46 -3.88
N SER A 51 4.57 23.94 -4.33
CA SER A 51 4.13 23.91 -5.73
C SER A 51 4.23 25.26 -6.43
N LYS A 52 3.74 26.34 -5.79
CA LYS A 52 3.74 27.70 -6.35
C LYS A 52 5.15 28.22 -6.65
N MET A 53 6.09 27.97 -5.73
CA MET A 53 7.48 28.45 -5.90
C MET A 53 8.25 27.59 -6.90
N ILE A 54 8.09 26.28 -6.86
CA ILE A 54 8.71 25.37 -7.82
C ILE A 54 8.29 25.72 -9.25
N LYS A 55 6.99 25.94 -9.48
CA LYS A 55 6.48 26.33 -10.79
C LYS A 55 7.07 27.67 -11.25
N LYS A 56 7.15 28.67 -10.35
CA LYS A 56 7.73 29.96 -10.65
C LYS A 56 9.23 29.86 -10.98
N ASP A 57 10.01 29.18 -10.15
CA ASP A 57 11.47 29.11 -10.27
C ASP A 57 11.95 28.29 -11.47
N LEU A 58 11.21 27.23 -11.82
CA LEU A 58 11.54 26.35 -12.94
C LEU A 58 10.80 26.71 -14.23
N GLY A 59 9.91 27.70 -14.21
CA GLY A 59 9.11 28.10 -15.35
C GLY A 59 8.17 26.99 -15.83
N LEU A 60 7.57 26.23 -14.89
CA LEU A 60 6.72 25.08 -15.22
C LEU A 60 5.25 25.53 -15.38
N SER A 61 4.60 25.06 -16.46
CA SER A 61 3.15 25.04 -16.56
C SER A 61 2.55 24.05 -15.56
N ASP A 62 1.23 24.10 -15.34
CA ASP A 62 0.55 23.16 -14.48
C ASP A 62 0.64 21.72 -15.02
N SER A 63 0.64 21.55 -16.37
CA SER A 63 0.88 20.27 -17.04
C SER A 63 2.28 19.71 -16.80
N GLU A 64 3.31 20.58 -16.97
CA GLU A 64 4.71 20.19 -16.72
C GLU A 64 4.94 19.86 -15.24
N TYR A 65 4.30 20.59 -14.33
CA TYR A 65 4.35 20.29 -12.90
C TYR A 65 3.66 18.97 -12.57
N GLY A 66 2.54 18.67 -13.22
CA GLY A 66 1.88 17.38 -13.13
C GLY A 66 2.80 16.24 -13.60
N LEU A 67 3.49 16.42 -14.73
CA LEU A 67 4.48 15.47 -15.22
C LEU A 67 5.65 15.33 -14.24
N PHE A 68 6.17 16.45 -13.69
CA PHE A 68 7.24 16.46 -12.71
C PHE A 68 6.90 15.64 -11.45
N GLY A 69 5.63 15.72 -10.99
CA GLY A 69 5.13 14.91 -9.89
C GLY A 69 4.91 13.43 -10.23
N SER A 70 4.63 13.10 -11.49
CA SER A 70 4.27 11.75 -11.96
C SER A 70 5.45 10.92 -12.45
N ILE A 71 6.52 11.53 -12.92
CA ILE A 71 7.72 10.86 -13.49
C ILE A 71 8.31 9.77 -12.58
N PRO A 72 8.36 9.92 -11.23
CA PRO A 72 8.82 8.83 -10.37
C PRO A 72 8.03 7.54 -10.53
N SER A 73 6.77 7.63 -10.96
CA SER A 73 5.94 6.44 -11.20
C SER A 73 6.41 5.63 -12.40
N THR A 74 6.89 6.31 -13.47
CA THR A 74 7.54 5.63 -14.61
C THR A 74 8.85 4.99 -14.20
N GLY A 75 9.67 5.71 -13.40
CA GLY A 75 10.89 5.15 -12.82
C GLY A 75 10.63 3.89 -12.00
N ARG A 76 9.55 3.86 -11.21
CA ARG A 76 9.15 2.66 -10.44
C ARG A 76 8.86 1.44 -11.30
N ILE A 77 8.26 1.60 -12.48
CA ILE A 77 8.03 0.47 -13.41
C ILE A 77 9.37 -0.12 -13.83
N ILE A 78 10.28 0.72 -14.33
CA ILE A 78 11.59 0.26 -14.81
C ILE A 78 12.40 -0.34 -13.64
N GLY A 79 12.43 0.35 -12.50
CA GLY A 79 13.08 -0.16 -11.31
C GLY A 79 12.54 -1.51 -10.83
N SER A 80 11.20 -1.73 -10.90
CA SER A 80 10.61 -3.00 -10.49
C SER A 80 11.06 -4.17 -11.38
N LEU A 81 11.23 -3.95 -12.68
CA LEU A 81 11.74 -4.97 -13.59
C LEU A 81 13.21 -5.30 -13.32
N VAL A 82 14.04 -4.28 -13.07
CA VAL A 82 15.46 -4.45 -12.76
C VAL A 82 15.65 -5.15 -11.41
N PHE A 83 15.01 -4.64 -10.36
CA PHE A 83 15.25 -5.12 -8.99
C PHE A 83 14.55 -6.45 -8.68
N MET A 84 13.53 -6.87 -9.44
CA MET A 84 12.90 -8.17 -9.26
C MET A 84 13.91 -9.32 -9.45
N GLY A 85 14.83 -9.20 -10.42
CA GLY A 85 15.91 -10.15 -10.61
C GLY A 85 16.98 -10.08 -9.51
N LEU A 86 17.23 -8.89 -8.97
CA LEU A 86 18.27 -8.65 -7.96
C LEU A 86 17.87 -9.04 -6.53
N LEU A 87 16.57 -9.23 -6.26
CA LEU A 87 16.10 -9.72 -4.95
C LEU A 87 16.62 -11.13 -4.60
N ALA A 88 16.98 -11.92 -5.61
CA ALA A 88 17.58 -13.25 -5.41
C ALA A 88 19.04 -13.20 -4.98
N THR A 89 19.70 -12.05 -5.03
CA THR A 89 21.12 -11.87 -4.72
C THR A 89 21.36 -11.98 -3.22
N ASP A 90 22.49 -12.59 -2.83
CA ASP A 90 22.90 -12.72 -1.42
C ASP A 90 23.28 -11.36 -0.80
N ASN A 91 23.74 -10.40 -1.59
CA ASN A 91 24.23 -9.09 -1.14
C ASN A 91 23.11 -8.04 -0.99
N ARG A 92 21.99 -8.41 -0.38
CA ARG A 92 20.82 -7.53 -0.20
C ARG A 92 21.13 -6.27 0.60
N LYS A 93 22.04 -6.36 1.58
CA LYS A 93 22.48 -5.20 2.36
C LYS A 93 23.15 -4.16 1.47
N LEU A 94 24.13 -4.57 0.66
CA LEU A 94 24.83 -3.67 -0.24
C LEU A 94 23.86 -2.99 -1.21
N LEU A 95 22.95 -3.77 -1.80
CA LEU A 95 21.95 -3.24 -2.73
C LEU A 95 21.01 -2.22 -2.04
N THR A 96 20.61 -2.49 -0.79
CA THR A 96 19.81 -1.53 0.00
C THR A 96 20.59 -0.23 0.23
N VAL A 97 21.85 -0.33 0.65
CA VAL A 97 22.70 0.84 0.92
C VAL A 97 22.95 1.65 -0.36
N CYS A 98 23.24 0.99 -1.48
CA CYS A 98 23.46 1.65 -2.76
C CYS A 98 22.18 2.39 -3.23
N CYS A 99 21.01 1.73 -3.17
CA CYS A 99 19.74 2.36 -3.56
C CYS A 99 19.39 3.56 -2.66
N LEU A 100 19.58 3.44 -1.35
CA LEU A 100 19.35 4.53 -0.40
C LEU A 100 20.35 5.68 -0.62
N GLY A 101 21.63 5.35 -0.86
CA GLY A 101 22.68 6.34 -1.13
C GLY A 101 22.40 7.13 -2.40
N ILE A 102 22.06 6.46 -3.51
CA ILE A 102 21.68 7.14 -4.77
C ILE A 102 20.42 7.99 -4.54
N ASN A 103 19.40 7.44 -3.88
CA ASN A 103 18.17 8.17 -3.58
C ASN A 103 18.43 9.47 -2.81
N ALA A 104 19.21 9.38 -1.72
CA ALA A 104 19.55 10.53 -0.88
C ALA A 104 20.40 11.56 -1.65
N SER A 105 21.40 11.11 -2.42
CA SER A 105 22.28 11.99 -3.20
C SER A 105 21.52 12.76 -4.29
N MET A 106 20.51 12.15 -4.90
CA MET A 106 19.66 12.83 -5.89
C MET A 106 18.93 14.05 -5.32
N PHE A 107 18.64 14.08 -4.02
CA PHE A 107 18.00 15.26 -3.41
C PHE A 107 18.92 16.48 -3.31
N PHE A 108 20.23 16.30 -3.25
CA PHE A 108 21.17 17.43 -3.25
C PHE A 108 21.30 18.10 -4.61
N VAL A 109 20.95 17.42 -5.70
CA VAL A 109 20.95 17.99 -7.05
C VAL A 109 19.99 19.19 -7.17
N TYR A 110 18.91 19.23 -6.35
CA TYR A 110 18.01 20.39 -6.31
C TYR A 110 18.69 21.68 -5.83
N LEU A 111 19.79 21.58 -5.07
CA LEU A 111 20.59 22.74 -4.66
C LEU A 111 21.53 23.23 -5.78
N LEU A 112 21.92 22.32 -6.68
CA LEU A 112 22.98 22.57 -7.67
C LEU A 112 22.43 23.16 -8.97
N THR A 113 21.17 22.89 -9.31
CA THR A 113 20.63 23.31 -10.61
C THR A 113 19.14 23.64 -10.54
N LYS A 114 18.76 24.63 -11.37
CA LYS A 114 17.35 24.98 -11.67
C LYS A 114 16.93 24.53 -13.07
N ASN A 115 17.76 23.73 -13.77
CA ASN A 115 17.40 23.22 -15.08
C ASN A 115 16.31 22.14 -14.94
N LYS A 116 15.12 22.43 -15.48
CA LYS A 116 13.95 21.53 -15.39
C LYS A 116 14.22 20.13 -15.95
N PHE A 117 14.94 19.99 -17.04
CA PHE A 117 15.22 18.70 -17.68
C PHE A 117 16.12 17.82 -16.80
N ILE A 118 17.14 18.40 -16.16
CA ILE A 118 17.99 17.67 -15.21
C ILE A 118 17.13 17.20 -14.03
N LEU A 119 16.26 18.07 -13.49
CA LEU A 119 15.40 17.73 -12.35
C LEU A 119 14.32 16.69 -12.72
N PHE A 120 13.85 16.64 -13.96
CA PHE A 120 13.03 15.53 -14.45
C PHE A 120 13.81 14.20 -14.41
N GLY A 121 15.07 14.20 -14.85
CA GLY A 121 15.96 13.03 -14.73
C GLY A 121 16.18 12.60 -13.29
N VAL A 122 16.40 13.56 -12.38
CA VAL A 122 16.52 13.31 -10.93
C VAL A 122 15.26 12.63 -10.38
N ARG A 123 14.08 13.14 -10.71
CA ARG A 123 12.79 12.57 -10.28
C ARG A 123 12.61 11.13 -10.80
N PHE A 124 12.98 10.89 -12.07
CA PHE A 124 12.96 9.56 -12.64
C PHE A 124 13.89 8.59 -11.89
N THR A 125 15.13 8.99 -11.65
CA THR A 125 16.13 8.20 -10.91
C THR A 125 15.65 7.90 -9.48
N ILE A 126 15.12 8.90 -8.75
CA ILE A 126 14.53 8.72 -7.42
C ILE A 126 13.44 7.64 -7.47
N GLY A 127 12.53 7.70 -8.48
CA GLY A 127 11.48 6.70 -8.65
C GLY A 127 12.03 5.28 -8.89
N THR A 128 13.08 5.18 -9.72
CA THR A 128 13.70 3.91 -10.08
C THR A 128 14.36 3.23 -8.87
N VAL A 129 15.17 3.95 -8.10
CA VAL A 129 15.91 3.34 -6.98
C VAL A 129 15.06 3.13 -5.73
N ARG A 130 14.03 3.98 -5.52
CA ARG A 130 13.12 3.90 -4.37
C ARG A 130 12.29 2.62 -4.35
N ILE A 131 12.02 2.02 -5.51
CA ILE A 131 11.18 0.82 -5.58
C ILE A 131 11.85 -0.37 -4.88
N TYR A 132 13.18 -0.44 -4.85
CA TYR A 132 13.88 -1.54 -4.19
C TYR A 132 13.60 -1.62 -2.68
N PRO A 133 13.78 -0.57 -1.86
CA PRO A 133 13.36 -0.60 -0.46
C PRO A 133 11.88 -0.93 -0.29
N HIS A 134 10.99 -0.40 -1.13
CA HIS A 134 9.55 -0.68 -1.03
C HIS A 134 9.19 -2.15 -1.26
N ILE A 135 9.94 -2.86 -2.12
CA ILE A 135 9.75 -4.30 -2.34
C ILE A 135 10.46 -5.09 -1.23
N TYR A 136 11.67 -4.66 -0.83
CA TYR A 136 12.50 -5.41 0.09
C TYR A 136 12.01 -5.37 1.54
N ILE A 137 11.50 -4.23 2.03
CA ILE A 137 11.07 -4.08 3.42
C ILE A 137 9.97 -5.08 3.83
N PRO A 138 8.87 -5.27 3.07
CA PRO A 138 7.90 -6.32 3.37
C PRO A 138 8.51 -7.73 3.37
N VAL A 139 9.40 -8.03 2.42
CA VAL A 139 10.12 -9.31 2.37
C VAL A 139 10.99 -9.49 3.61
N TRP A 140 11.68 -8.43 4.03
CA TRP A 140 12.49 -8.45 5.25
C TRP A 140 11.64 -8.71 6.50
N VAL A 141 10.49 -8.05 6.63
CA VAL A 141 9.56 -8.30 7.75
C VAL A 141 9.03 -9.74 7.72
N ASP A 142 8.76 -10.28 6.55
CA ASP A 142 8.35 -11.67 6.44
C ASP A 142 9.44 -12.65 6.89
N GLN A 143 10.69 -12.36 6.61
CA GLN A 143 11.83 -13.22 6.92
C GLN A 143 12.37 -13.03 8.36
N PHE A 144 12.53 -11.79 8.80
CA PHE A 144 13.22 -11.43 10.06
C PHE A 144 12.29 -10.81 11.11
N GLY A 145 11.03 -10.51 10.77
CA GLY A 145 10.06 -9.92 11.69
C GLY A 145 9.81 -10.78 12.93
N ILE A 146 9.49 -10.13 14.05
CA ILE A 146 9.17 -10.78 15.32
C ILE A 146 7.81 -11.48 15.16
N LYS A 147 7.76 -12.81 15.30
CA LYS A 147 6.58 -13.65 15.01
C LYS A 147 5.25 -13.09 15.53
N PRO A 148 5.06 -12.78 16.82
CA PRO A 148 3.78 -12.29 17.31
C PRO A 148 3.40 -10.90 16.78
N LEU A 149 4.39 -10.08 16.36
CA LEU A 149 4.21 -8.71 15.88
C LEU A 149 4.25 -8.57 14.36
N LYS A 150 4.47 -9.65 13.62
CA LYS A 150 4.72 -9.63 12.16
C LYS A 150 3.59 -8.95 11.39
N THR A 151 2.34 -9.28 11.71
CA THR A 151 1.16 -8.65 11.10
C THR A 151 1.10 -7.15 11.41
N LEU A 152 1.37 -6.76 12.67
CA LEU A 152 1.42 -5.35 13.07
C LEU A 152 2.55 -4.62 12.33
N MET A 153 3.74 -5.22 12.21
CA MET A 153 4.86 -4.65 11.47
C MET A 153 4.50 -4.39 10.00
N MET A 154 3.78 -5.32 9.34
CA MET A 154 3.27 -5.14 7.97
C MET A 154 2.25 -4.01 7.89
N THR A 155 1.35 -3.89 8.86
CA THR A 155 0.37 -2.79 8.92
C THR A 155 1.06 -1.44 9.06
N VAL A 156 2.07 -1.34 9.95
CA VAL A 156 2.84 -0.10 10.14
C VAL A 156 3.51 0.34 8.86
N ILE A 157 4.10 -0.58 8.07
CA ILE A 157 4.73 -0.24 6.78
C ILE A 157 3.71 0.39 5.81
N ASN A 158 2.48 -0.10 5.77
CA ASN A 158 1.46 0.44 4.87
C ASN A 158 1.07 1.89 5.22
N ILE A 159 1.19 2.29 6.49
CA ILE A 159 0.89 3.65 6.96
C ILE A 159 2.04 4.63 6.66
N THR A 160 3.27 4.14 6.47
CA THR A 160 4.46 5.01 6.31
C THR A 160 4.37 5.95 5.12
N SER A 161 3.76 5.53 4.00
CA SER A 161 3.71 6.35 2.79
C SER A 161 2.80 7.58 2.94
N PRO A 162 1.52 7.47 3.36
CA PRO A 162 0.69 8.64 3.60
C PRO A 162 1.22 9.51 4.74
N LEU A 163 1.76 8.91 5.82
CA LEU A 163 2.37 9.66 6.91
C LEU A 163 3.59 10.45 6.43
N GLY A 164 4.43 9.84 5.59
CA GLY A 164 5.60 10.51 5.02
C GLY A 164 5.22 11.71 4.15
N GLN A 165 4.16 11.61 3.38
CA GLN A 165 3.66 12.75 2.58
C GLN A 165 3.25 13.92 3.48
N VAL A 166 2.60 13.68 4.61
CA VAL A 166 2.23 14.73 5.56
C VAL A 166 3.45 15.33 6.25
N VAL A 167 4.41 14.49 6.66
CA VAL A 167 5.69 14.96 7.23
C VAL A 167 6.43 15.85 6.22
N GLY A 168 6.51 15.41 4.96
CA GLY A 168 7.12 16.22 3.89
C GLY A 168 6.36 17.53 3.62
N TYR A 169 5.02 17.48 3.66
CA TYR A 169 4.20 18.69 3.54
C TYR A 169 4.50 19.67 4.67
N ALA A 170 4.64 19.19 5.89
CA ALA A 170 5.03 20.01 7.04
C ALA A 170 6.43 20.62 6.84
N ILE A 171 7.43 19.82 6.43
CA ILE A 171 8.79 20.31 6.13
C ILE A 171 8.73 21.48 5.13
N GLY A 172 7.99 21.33 4.03
CA GLY A 172 7.89 22.40 3.02
C GLY A 172 7.00 23.58 3.44
N THR A 173 6.11 23.39 4.45
CA THR A 173 5.27 24.47 4.99
C THR A 173 6.04 25.34 5.97
N PHE A 174 6.86 24.74 6.84
CA PHE A 174 7.63 25.47 7.85
C PHE A 174 8.94 26.04 7.34
N ASN A 175 9.39 25.62 6.14
CA ASN A 175 10.56 26.20 5.51
C ASN A 175 10.20 27.49 4.75
N VAL A 176 11.18 28.38 4.60
CA VAL A 176 11.01 29.62 3.81
C VAL A 176 10.64 29.25 2.37
N PRO A 177 9.54 29.78 1.82
CA PRO A 177 9.04 29.38 0.49
C PRO A 177 10.08 29.50 -0.63
N GLU A 178 10.94 30.51 -0.60
CA GLU A 178 11.99 30.73 -1.58
C GLU A 178 13.14 29.73 -1.49
N LYS A 179 13.27 29.05 -0.36
CA LYS A 179 14.31 28.04 -0.08
C LYS A 179 13.80 26.61 -0.23
N TRP A 180 12.83 26.39 -1.13
CA TRP A 180 12.27 25.05 -1.37
C TRP A 180 13.31 23.95 -1.69
N PRO A 181 14.48 24.22 -2.36
CA PRO A 181 15.47 23.18 -2.60
C PRO A 181 16.08 22.64 -1.31
N TYR A 182 16.20 23.48 -0.27
CA TYR A 182 16.70 23.03 1.05
C TYR A 182 15.76 22.04 1.75
N SER A 183 14.45 22.13 1.48
CA SER A 183 13.49 21.12 1.99
C SER A 183 13.77 19.75 1.41
N PHE A 184 14.13 19.66 0.12
CA PHE A 184 14.54 18.39 -0.50
C PHE A 184 15.90 17.93 0.02
N ALA A 185 16.86 18.84 0.18
CA ALA A 185 18.17 18.51 0.76
C ALA A 185 18.04 17.97 2.19
N LEU A 186 17.15 18.55 3.00
CA LEU A 186 16.83 18.03 4.34
C LEU A 186 16.31 16.59 4.29
N VAL A 187 15.42 16.25 3.34
CA VAL A 187 14.97 14.87 3.12
C VAL A 187 16.16 13.98 2.77
N GLY A 188 17.08 14.44 1.91
CA GLY A 188 18.30 13.72 1.57
C GLY A 188 19.20 13.47 2.79
N CYS A 189 19.44 14.50 3.62
CA CYS A 189 20.20 14.39 4.87
C CYS A 189 19.57 13.37 5.84
N LEU A 190 18.25 13.40 5.99
CA LEU A 190 17.54 12.46 6.85
C LEU A 190 17.65 11.02 6.33
N ILE A 191 17.58 10.80 5.01
CA ILE A 191 17.76 9.45 4.42
C ILE A 191 19.19 8.96 4.69
N TRP A 192 20.22 9.80 4.53
CA TRP A 192 21.61 9.45 4.83
C TRP A 192 21.82 9.16 6.32
N GLY A 193 21.32 10.05 7.20
CA GLY A 193 21.46 9.89 8.65
C GLY A 193 20.78 8.63 9.17
N ILE A 194 19.52 8.37 8.80
CA ILE A 194 18.80 7.16 9.22
C ILE A 194 19.36 5.92 8.52
N GLY A 195 19.73 6.04 7.23
CA GLY A 195 20.32 4.96 6.43
C GLY A 195 21.67 4.46 6.97
N SER A 196 22.44 5.32 7.67
CA SER A 196 23.71 4.93 8.30
C SER A 196 23.55 3.78 9.30
N VAL A 197 22.40 3.66 9.96
CA VAL A 197 22.09 2.55 10.87
C VAL A 197 22.11 1.20 10.11
N ILE A 198 21.66 1.18 8.85
CA ILE A 198 21.71 -0.03 8.01
C ILE A 198 23.17 -0.37 7.66
N ILE A 199 24.02 0.64 7.41
CA ILE A 199 25.43 0.45 7.10
C ILE A 199 26.15 -0.21 8.28
N ILE A 200 25.88 0.25 9.50
CA ILE A 200 26.48 -0.26 10.74
C ILE A 200 25.92 -1.65 11.09
N SER A 201 24.65 -1.93 10.76
CA SER A 201 24.01 -3.19 11.11
C SER A 201 24.73 -4.41 10.49
N PRO A 202 24.88 -5.54 11.21
CA PRO A 202 25.57 -6.73 10.69
C PRO A 202 24.86 -7.32 9.45
N SER A 203 25.63 -7.76 8.45
CA SER A 203 25.10 -8.29 7.17
C SER A 203 24.23 -9.54 7.33
N LYS A 204 24.39 -10.30 8.41
CA LYS A 204 23.57 -11.49 8.72
C LYS A 204 22.07 -11.19 8.81
N TYR A 205 21.67 -9.98 9.19
CA TYR A 205 20.25 -9.56 9.27
C TYR A 205 19.63 -9.22 7.89
N PHE A 206 20.41 -9.29 6.81
CA PHE A 206 19.98 -8.98 5.44
C PHE A 206 20.22 -10.14 4.49
N SER A 207 20.96 -11.19 4.88
CA SER A 207 21.33 -12.30 4.02
C SER A 207 20.16 -13.25 3.77
N ALA A 208 20.00 -13.67 2.51
CA ALA A 208 19.02 -14.68 2.12
C ALA A 208 19.27 -16.03 2.79
N ARG A 209 20.54 -16.37 3.06
CA ARG A 209 20.91 -17.66 3.65
C ARG A 209 20.33 -17.86 5.04
N TYR A 210 20.23 -16.80 5.83
CA TYR A 210 19.70 -16.85 7.20
C TYR A 210 18.18 -16.69 7.28
N SER A 211 17.52 -16.31 6.19
CA SER A 211 16.08 -16.11 6.15
C SER A 211 15.26 -17.41 6.15
N PHE A 212 15.86 -18.52 5.69
CA PHE A 212 15.20 -19.84 5.62
C PHE A 212 15.26 -20.63 6.94
N ILE A 213 16.04 -20.18 7.89
CA ILE A 213 16.07 -20.78 9.22
C ILE A 213 14.96 -20.14 10.04
N GLY A 214 13.74 -20.71 9.91
CA GLY A 214 12.62 -20.32 10.75
C GLY A 214 12.98 -20.57 12.22
N TYR A 215 13.33 -19.50 12.94
CA TYR A 215 13.57 -19.56 14.37
C TYR A 215 12.25 -19.91 15.06
N GLN A 216 12.10 -21.15 15.46
CA GLN A 216 11.06 -21.60 16.39
C GLN A 216 11.64 -21.51 17.79
N ASP A 217 11.08 -20.63 18.62
CA ASP A 217 11.38 -20.61 20.06
C ASP A 217 11.08 -22.02 20.63
N GLY A 218 12.13 -22.78 20.91
CA GLY A 218 12.07 -24.04 21.67
C GLY A 218 11.76 -25.33 20.91
N GLU A 219 11.48 -25.31 19.61
CA GLU A 219 11.22 -26.51 18.83
C GLU A 219 12.40 -26.93 17.95
N LYS A 220 12.77 -28.22 18.02
CA LYS A 220 13.84 -28.81 17.20
C LYS A 220 13.49 -28.65 15.71
N LEU A 221 14.33 -27.93 14.98
CA LEU A 221 14.19 -27.72 13.54
C LEU A 221 14.31 -29.05 12.79
N VAL A 222 13.23 -29.49 12.18
CA VAL A 222 13.28 -30.45 11.09
C VAL A 222 13.46 -29.63 9.81
N PRO A 223 14.48 -29.88 8.97
CA PRO A 223 14.62 -29.19 7.69
C PRO A 223 13.53 -29.68 6.75
N THR A 224 12.44 -28.96 6.68
CA THR A 224 11.37 -29.22 5.70
C THR A 224 11.78 -28.58 4.37
N SER A 225 12.33 -29.40 3.49
CA SER A 225 12.68 -29.07 2.11
C SER A 225 11.48 -28.70 1.22
N ASN A 226 10.25 -28.62 1.74
CA ASN A 226 9.03 -28.50 0.95
C ASN A 226 7.93 -27.60 1.53
N GLN A 227 8.21 -26.62 2.40
CA GLN A 227 7.19 -25.62 2.76
C GLN A 227 7.54 -24.23 2.25
N ARG A 228 7.31 -24.03 0.94
CA ARG A 228 7.10 -22.73 0.32
C ARG A 228 5.63 -22.33 0.47
N THR A 229 5.22 -21.89 1.62
CA THR A 229 3.92 -21.24 1.81
C THR A 229 4.11 -19.98 2.64
N GLY A 230 4.43 -18.90 1.95
CA GLY A 230 4.39 -17.54 2.48
C GLY A 230 3.28 -16.78 1.75
N ASN A 231 2.11 -16.67 2.37
CA ASN A 231 1.11 -15.70 1.96
C ASN A 231 1.58 -14.30 2.32
N SER A 232 2.47 -13.71 1.52
CA SER A 232 2.72 -12.29 1.59
C SER A 232 2.05 -11.61 0.40
N LEU A 233 1.14 -10.70 0.69
CA LEU A 233 0.34 -9.95 -0.29
C LEU A 233 1.19 -9.10 -1.27
N PHE A 234 2.51 -9.02 -1.07
CA PHE A 234 3.43 -8.23 -1.87
C PHE A 234 4.66 -9.00 -2.38
N ALA A 235 4.90 -10.23 -1.94
CA ALA A 235 6.05 -11.03 -2.33
C ALA A 235 5.68 -12.14 -3.32
N SER A 236 4.85 -11.86 -4.32
CA SER A 236 4.56 -12.82 -5.40
C SER A 236 5.63 -12.78 -6.49
N GLY A 237 6.89 -12.67 -6.09
CA GLY A 237 8.05 -12.92 -6.95
C GLY A 237 8.69 -14.26 -6.60
N GLU A 238 7.91 -15.34 -6.53
CA GLU A 238 8.50 -16.68 -6.46
C GLU A 238 9.25 -16.94 -7.76
N ILE A 239 10.58 -16.94 -7.65
CA ILE A 239 11.45 -17.55 -8.66
C ILE A 239 11.18 -19.05 -8.62
N GLN A 240 10.21 -19.50 -9.38
CA GLN A 240 10.08 -20.92 -9.71
C GLN A 240 11.27 -21.29 -10.62
N THR A 241 12.25 -22.02 -10.05
CA THR A 241 13.22 -22.75 -10.83
C THR A 241 12.46 -23.63 -11.83
N LYS A 242 12.58 -23.25 -13.07
CA LYS A 242 12.35 -23.97 -14.33
C LYS A 242 11.82 -25.42 -14.22
N LYS A 243 10.52 -25.61 -13.99
CA LYS A 243 9.75 -26.53 -14.83
C LYS A 243 9.09 -25.64 -15.87
N LYS A 244 9.40 -25.87 -17.15
CA LYS A 244 8.73 -25.23 -18.29
C LYS A 244 7.22 -25.47 -18.13
N ALA A 245 6.53 -24.61 -17.41
CA ALA A 245 5.09 -24.52 -17.51
C ALA A 245 4.83 -24.04 -18.94
N LYS A 246 4.10 -24.84 -19.72
CA LYS A 246 3.59 -24.45 -21.05
C LYS A 246 3.05 -23.04 -20.90
N GLY A 247 3.64 -22.10 -21.65
CA GLY A 247 3.41 -20.67 -21.53
C GLY A 247 1.95 -20.31 -21.74
N GLY A 248 1.23 -20.15 -20.65
CA GLY A 248 -0.03 -19.41 -20.65
C GLY A 248 0.31 -17.95 -20.89
N SER A 249 -0.21 -17.40 -21.97
CA SER A 249 0.09 -16.05 -22.40
C SER A 249 -0.42 -15.03 -21.39
N MET A 250 0.34 -13.94 -21.14
CA MET A 250 -0.11 -12.73 -20.44
C MET A 250 -1.48 -12.24 -20.96
N LEU A 251 -1.78 -12.53 -22.22
CA LEU A 251 -3.06 -12.30 -22.90
C LEU A 251 -4.24 -13.07 -22.27
N GLU A 252 -4.02 -14.22 -21.65
CA GLU A 252 -5.10 -14.97 -20.97
C GLU A 252 -5.59 -14.24 -19.72
N ILE A 253 -4.70 -13.54 -19.02
CA ILE A 253 -5.08 -12.73 -17.87
C ILE A 253 -5.91 -11.53 -18.32
N LEU A 254 -5.51 -10.88 -19.43
CA LEU A 254 -6.23 -9.76 -20.02
C LEU A 254 -7.61 -10.15 -20.60
N LYS A 255 -7.86 -11.42 -20.91
CA LYS A 255 -9.19 -11.89 -21.31
C LYS A 255 -10.18 -11.98 -20.14
N LYS A 256 -9.69 -12.02 -18.88
CA LYS A 256 -10.56 -12.08 -17.71
C LYS A 256 -11.11 -10.72 -17.36
N GLN A 257 -12.39 -10.52 -17.62
CA GLN A 257 -13.10 -9.25 -17.43
C GLN A 257 -13.06 -8.79 -15.96
N ALA A 258 -13.25 -9.71 -15.00
CA ALA A 258 -13.14 -9.38 -13.59
C ALA A 258 -11.77 -8.80 -13.22
N PHE A 259 -10.67 -9.29 -13.84
CA PHE A 259 -9.32 -8.75 -13.64
C PHE A 259 -9.21 -7.32 -14.17
N ILE A 260 -9.59 -7.10 -15.45
CA ILE A 260 -9.41 -5.80 -16.12
C ILE A 260 -10.19 -4.69 -15.39
N PHE A 261 -11.48 -4.94 -15.12
CA PHE A 261 -12.33 -3.93 -14.49
C PHE A 261 -11.91 -3.67 -13.03
N SER A 262 -11.48 -4.68 -12.28
CA SER A 262 -10.91 -4.48 -10.94
C SER A 262 -9.60 -3.70 -10.98
N ALA A 263 -8.70 -4.01 -11.92
CA ALA A 263 -7.44 -3.28 -12.08
C ALA A 263 -7.68 -1.82 -12.51
N TYR A 264 -8.65 -1.56 -13.39
CA TYR A 264 -9.03 -0.20 -13.77
C TYR A 264 -9.67 0.57 -12.61
N THR A 265 -10.55 -0.05 -11.82
CA THR A 265 -11.11 0.57 -10.61
C THR A 265 -10.01 1.01 -9.65
N ARG A 266 -9.02 0.14 -9.41
CA ARG A 266 -7.85 0.48 -8.60
C ARG A 266 -7.04 1.63 -9.22
N ALA A 267 -6.79 1.59 -10.53
CA ALA A 267 -6.08 2.64 -11.23
C ALA A 267 -6.82 4.00 -11.13
N ASN A 268 -8.14 4.01 -11.26
CA ASN A 268 -8.98 5.20 -11.13
C ASN A 268 -8.86 5.85 -9.73
N LEU A 269 -8.90 5.04 -8.66
CA LEU A 269 -8.68 5.54 -7.30
C LEU A 269 -7.28 6.12 -7.11
N LEU A 270 -6.25 5.45 -7.64
CA LEU A 270 -4.87 5.94 -7.57
C LEU A 270 -4.65 7.22 -8.39
N PHE A 271 -5.36 7.37 -9.52
CA PHE A 271 -5.40 8.62 -10.29
C PHE A 271 -5.85 9.79 -9.42
N ILE A 272 -6.99 9.65 -8.76
CA ILE A 272 -7.57 10.71 -7.94
C ILE A 272 -6.69 11.00 -6.72
N PHE A 273 -6.21 9.97 -6.02
CA PHE A 273 -5.33 10.13 -4.87
C PHE A 273 -4.06 10.89 -5.24
N GLN A 274 -3.42 10.54 -6.35
CA GLN A 274 -2.20 11.19 -6.80
C GLN A 274 -2.42 12.67 -7.16
N VAL A 275 -3.55 12.98 -7.79
CA VAL A 275 -3.92 14.38 -8.10
C VAL A 275 -4.18 15.18 -6.83
N ILE A 276 -4.97 14.64 -5.90
CA ILE A 276 -5.26 15.32 -4.63
C ILE A 276 -3.96 15.59 -3.87
N HIS A 277 -3.09 14.58 -3.73
CA HIS A 277 -1.83 14.74 -3.02
C HIS A 277 -0.89 15.76 -3.64
N LEU A 278 -0.88 15.89 -4.96
CA LEU A 278 0.03 16.83 -5.65
C LEU A 278 -0.54 18.24 -5.71
N PHE A 279 -1.83 18.39 -6.00
CA PHE A 279 -2.44 19.69 -6.34
C PHE A 279 -3.32 20.30 -5.24
N ILE A 280 -3.41 19.69 -4.06
CA ILE A 280 -4.24 20.20 -2.95
C ILE A 280 -3.90 21.65 -2.61
N THR A 281 -2.60 21.99 -2.53
CA THR A 281 -2.17 23.35 -2.23
C THR A 281 -2.60 24.31 -3.33
N ASP A 282 -2.41 23.94 -4.60
CA ASP A 282 -2.81 24.74 -5.75
C ASP A 282 -4.32 24.97 -5.80
N TYR A 283 -5.11 23.91 -5.55
CA TYR A 283 -6.57 24.02 -5.49
C TYR A 283 -7.03 24.94 -4.38
N VAL A 284 -6.47 24.79 -3.18
CA VAL A 284 -6.86 25.60 -2.02
C VAL A 284 -6.43 27.07 -2.21
N THR A 285 -5.21 27.33 -2.69
CA THR A 285 -4.71 28.70 -2.85
C THR A 285 -5.36 29.44 -4.01
N ASN A 286 -5.60 28.79 -5.14
CA ASN A 286 -6.17 29.42 -6.33
C ASN A 286 -7.70 29.28 -6.40
N GLY A 287 -8.25 28.15 -5.99
CA GLY A 287 -9.69 27.85 -6.03
C GLY A 287 -10.44 28.41 -4.83
N LEU A 288 -9.99 28.12 -3.62
CA LEU A 288 -10.63 28.59 -2.38
C LEU A 288 -10.07 29.93 -1.88
N LYS A 289 -8.97 30.44 -2.50
CA LYS A 289 -8.28 31.68 -2.14
C LYS A 289 -7.70 31.72 -0.71
N ILE A 290 -7.45 30.54 -0.12
CA ILE A 290 -6.83 30.41 1.20
C ILE A 290 -5.31 30.30 1.01
N GLN A 291 -4.54 31.25 1.55
CA GLN A 291 -3.09 31.33 1.37
C GLN A 291 -2.31 30.66 2.50
N ASP A 292 -2.95 30.43 3.66
CA ASP A 292 -2.27 29.85 4.82
C ASP A 292 -2.03 28.35 4.64
N LYS A 293 -0.77 27.99 4.41
CA LYS A 293 -0.35 26.59 4.29
C LYS A 293 -0.49 25.80 5.61
N LYS A 294 -0.42 26.49 6.77
CA LYS A 294 -0.59 25.84 8.08
C LYS A 294 -2.05 25.38 8.25
N GLU A 295 -2.99 26.18 7.75
CA GLU A 295 -4.40 25.81 7.74
C GLU A 295 -4.65 24.59 6.83
N ILE A 296 -4.00 24.55 5.65
CA ILE A 296 -4.07 23.40 4.76
C ILE A 296 -3.53 22.15 5.47
N LEU A 297 -2.34 22.24 6.08
CA LEU A 297 -1.74 21.12 6.82
C LEU A 297 -2.63 20.62 7.96
N LYS A 298 -3.28 21.54 8.70
CA LYS A 298 -4.15 21.23 9.84
C LYS A 298 -5.33 20.31 9.47
N TYR A 299 -5.94 20.53 8.31
CA TYR A 299 -7.14 19.78 7.89
C TYR A 299 -6.83 18.66 6.90
N TYR A 300 -5.94 18.92 5.92
CA TYR A 300 -5.53 17.93 4.94
C TYR A 300 -4.63 16.84 5.55
N GLY A 301 -3.71 17.21 6.43
CA GLY A 301 -2.76 16.26 7.04
C GLY A 301 -3.45 15.07 7.69
N PRO A 302 -4.31 15.27 8.70
CA PRO A 302 -5.06 14.18 9.32
C PRO A 302 -5.93 13.41 8.33
N ALA A 303 -6.62 14.10 7.41
CA ALA A 303 -7.49 13.46 6.44
C ALA A 303 -6.72 12.49 5.51
N SER A 304 -5.53 12.88 5.05
CA SER A 304 -4.72 12.09 4.13
C SER A 304 -3.99 10.90 4.77
N VAL A 305 -3.81 10.90 6.09
CA VAL A 305 -3.22 9.77 6.84
C VAL A 305 -4.29 8.87 7.42
N LEU A 306 -5.21 9.45 8.21
CA LEU A 306 -6.20 8.67 8.95
C LEU A 306 -7.27 8.09 8.01
N GLY A 307 -7.70 8.86 6.99
CA GLY A 307 -8.70 8.41 6.04
C GLY A 307 -8.31 7.07 5.39
N PRO A 308 -7.20 7.00 4.64
CA PRO A 308 -6.80 5.77 3.97
C PRO A 308 -6.47 4.63 4.94
N THR A 309 -5.83 4.95 6.07
CA THR A 309 -5.40 3.95 7.05
C THR A 309 -6.59 3.28 7.73
N LEU A 310 -7.49 4.08 8.28
CA LEU A 310 -8.69 3.57 8.97
C LEU A 310 -9.64 2.93 7.96
N GLY A 311 -9.85 3.56 6.80
CA GLY A 311 -10.72 3.03 5.75
C GLY A 311 -10.25 1.67 5.22
N GLY A 312 -8.96 1.55 4.88
CA GLY A 312 -8.40 0.29 4.39
C GLY A 312 -8.46 -0.83 5.44
N SER A 313 -8.17 -0.52 6.71
CA SER A 313 -8.26 -1.47 7.81
C SER A 313 -9.70 -1.91 8.06
N PHE A 314 -10.63 -0.96 8.11
CA PHE A 314 -12.05 -1.21 8.34
C PHE A 314 -12.70 -2.01 7.19
N GLY A 315 -12.41 -1.62 5.94
CA GLY A 315 -12.88 -2.35 4.76
C GLY A 315 -12.32 -3.77 4.69
N GLY A 316 -11.04 -3.96 5.02
CA GLY A 316 -10.41 -5.27 5.13
C GLY A 316 -11.05 -6.13 6.23
N PHE A 317 -11.30 -5.55 7.41
CA PHE A 317 -11.97 -6.22 8.52
C PHE A 317 -13.38 -6.67 8.15
N ILE A 318 -14.22 -5.77 7.62
CA ILE A 318 -15.60 -6.13 7.18
C ILE A 318 -15.57 -7.17 6.07
N SER A 319 -14.69 -7.03 5.07
CA SER A 319 -14.57 -8.03 4.00
C SER A 319 -14.22 -9.41 4.57
N THR A 320 -13.32 -9.48 5.55
CA THR A 320 -12.93 -10.74 6.22
C THR A 320 -14.09 -11.33 7.04
N SER A 321 -14.83 -10.50 7.77
CA SER A 321 -15.97 -10.92 8.60
C SER A 321 -17.12 -11.53 7.78
N VAL A 322 -17.28 -11.12 6.51
CA VAL A 322 -18.28 -11.72 5.60
C VAL A 322 -17.76 -12.94 4.83
N GLY A 323 -16.57 -13.43 5.16
CA GLY A 323 -15.95 -14.61 4.54
C GLY A 323 -14.92 -14.29 3.45
N GLY A 324 -14.40 -13.06 3.42
CA GLY A 324 -13.35 -12.62 2.50
C GLY A 324 -13.83 -12.39 1.07
N TYR A 325 -12.88 -12.06 0.20
CA TYR A 325 -13.16 -11.76 -1.22
C TYR A 325 -13.57 -12.98 -2.07
N GLU A 326 -13.58 -14.18 -1.51
CA GLU A 326 -14.09 -15.41 -2.15
C GLU A 326 -15.58 -15.67 -1.83
N ASN A 327 -16.20 -14.87 -0.99
CA ASN A 327 -17.61 -14.98 -0.66
C ASN A 327 -18.45 -13.95 -1.44
N LYS A 328 -19.66 -14.35 -1.88
CA LYS A 328 -20.62 -13.48 -2.58
C LYS A 328 -21.00 -12.23 -1.77
N LYS A 329 -21.05 -12.33 -0.44
CA LYS A 329 -21.37 -11.20 0.45
C LYS A 329 -20.34 -10.07 0.34
N SER A 330 -19.08 -10.38 0.03
CA SER A 330 -18.03 -9.36 -0.15
C SER A 330 -18.30 -8.42 -1.33
N VAL A 331 -19.05 -8.87 -2.33
CA VAL A 331 -19.46 -8.06 -3.47
C VAL A 331 -20.34 -6.89 -3.02
N TRP A 332 -21.31 -7.16 -2.16
CA TRP A 332 -22.21 -6.13 -1.62
C TRP A 332 -21.48 -5.13 -0.72
N VAL A 333 -20.53 -5.60 0.08
CA VAL A 333 -19.64 -4.73 0.89
C VAL A 333 -18.85 -3.79 -0.03
N CYS A 334 -18.28 -4.34 -1.11
CA CYS A 334 -17.50 -3.56 -2.07
C CYS A 334 -18.35 -2.52 -2.80
N VAL A 335 -19.55 -2.89 -3.25
CA VAL A 335 -20.52 -1.95 -3.86
C VAL A 335 -20.96 -0.88 -2.87
N GLY A 336 -21.24 -1.24 -1.61
CA GLY A 336 -21.65 -0.30 -0.57
C GLY A 336 -20.62 0.79 -0.32
N PHE A 337 -19.34 0.41 -0.07
CA PHE A 337 -18.26 1.39 0.08
C PHE A 337 -17.99 2.18 -1.20
N GLY A 338 -18.09 1.54 -2.38
CA GLY A 338 -17.98 2.22 -3.65
C GLY A 338 -19.06 3.30 -3.85
N SER A 339 -20.32 3.00 -3.48
CA SER A 339 -21.43 3.97 -3.53
C SER A 339 -21.23 5.12 -2.54
N LEU A 340 -20.76 4.83 -1.32
CA LEU A 340 -20.40 5.86 -0.33
C LEU A 340 -19.26 6.74 -0.84
N THR A 341 -18.26 6.16 -1.50
CA THR A 341 -17.18 6.94 -2.14
C THR A 341 -17.74 7.87 -3.20
N LEU A 342 -18.66 7.39 -4.06
CA LEU A 342 -19.31 8.20 -5.07
C LEU A 342 -20.12 9.34 -4.42
N LEU A 343 -20.84 9.06 -3.35
CA LEU A 343 -21.61 10.07 -2.61
C LEU A 343 -20.67 11.16 -2.05
N MET A 344 -19.50 10.79 -1.54
CA MET A 344 -18.52 11.74 -1.02
C MET A 344 -17.88 12.63 -2.11
N THR A 345 -17.95 12.27 -3.40
CA THR A 345 -17.44 13.12 -4.48
C THR A 345 -18.19 14.44 -4.59
N PHE A 346 -19.51 14.46 -4.33
CA PHE A 346 -20.32 15.67 -4.45
C PHE A 346 -19.89 16.75 -3.44
N PRO A 347 -19.93 16.53 -2.13
CA PRO A 347 -19.49 17.56 -1.18
C PRO A 347 -18.01 17.91 -1.35
N LEU A 348 -17.15 16.97 -1.77
CA LEU A 348 -15.76 17.22 -2.04
C LEU A 348 -15.54 18.16 -3.24
N ALA A 349 -16.37 18.05 -4.28
CA ALA A 349 -16.28 18.88 -5.48
C ALA A 349 -16.75 20.34 -5.25
N PHE A 350 -17.60 20.57 -4.24
CA PHE A 350 -18.22 21.85 -3.95
C PHE A 350 -17.85 22.45 -2.59
N ALA A 351 -16.85 21.88 -1.92
CA ALA A 351 -16.36 22.41 -0.64
C ALA A 351 -15.83 23.84 -0.81
N THR A 352 -16.30 24.74 0.04
CA THR A 352 -15.97 26.20 -0.03
C THR A 352 -15.03 26.62 1.10
N SER A 353 -14.92 25.85 2.18
CA SER A 353 -14.05 26.15 3.31
C SER A 353 -13.09 25.01 3.59
N MET A 354 -11.96 25.31 4.22
CA MET A 354 -10.93 24.33 4.53
C MET A 354 -11.43 23.25 5.52
N LYS A 355 -12.31 23.62 6.45
CA LYS A 355 -12.92 22.69 7.40
C LYS A 355 -13.79 21.65 6.69
N VAL A 356 -14.69 22.11 5.81
CA VAL A 356 -15.57 21.23 5.03
C VAL A 356 -14.74 20.37 4.08
N LEU A 357 -13.76 20.97 3.39
CA LEU A 357 -12.87 20.25 2.48
C LEU A 357 -12.12 19.11 3.23
N GLY A 358 -11.56 19.38 4.41
CA GLY A 358 -10.85 18.39 5.22
C GLY A 358 -11.76 17.23 5.65
N ALA A 359 -12.99 17.53 6.10
CA ALA A 359 -13.97 16.50 6.46
C ALA A 359 -14.39 15.65 5.25
N CYS A 360 -14.64 16.29 4.10
CA CYS A 360 -14.99 15.58 2.86
C CYS A 360 -13.81 14.74 2.33
N LEU A 361 -12.58 15.24 2.41
CA LEU A 361 -11.37 14.48 2.07
C LEU A 361 -11.22 13.25 2.96
N PHE A 362 -11.42 13.41 4.27
CA PHE A 362 -11.38 12.28 5.20
C PHE A 362 -12.42 11.22 4.82
N GLY A 363 -13.68 11.60 4.61
CA GLY A 363 -14.76 10.70 4.21
C GLY A 363 -14.47 10.01 2.88
N PHE A 364 -14.01 10.77 1.87
CA PHE A 364 -13.64 10.24 0.58
C PHE A 364 -12.48 9.23 0.67
N PHE A 365 -11.38 9.59 1.34
CA PHE A 365 -10.24 8.70 1.51
C PHE A 365 -10.58 7.45 2.32
N PHE A 366 -11.41 7.59 3.34
CA PHE A 366 -11.87 6.47 4.15
C PHE A 366 -12.67 5.47 3.31
N CYS A 367 -13.73 5.93 2.65
CA CYS A 367 -14.59 5.06 1.83
C CYS A 367 -13.85 4.46 0.64
N ALA A 368 -13.06 5.27 -0.07
CA ALA A 368 -12.27 4.83 -1.22
C ALA A 368 -11.23 3.76 -0.85
N SER A 369 -10.58 3.94 0.31
CA SER A 369 -9.59 2.96 0.79
C SER A 369 -10.23 1.69 1.33
N ALA A 370 -11.48 1.74 1.83
CA ALA A 370 -12.21 0.57 2.27
C ALA A 370 -12.56 -0.38 1.10
N VAL A 371 -12.68 0.14 -0.13
CA VAL A 371 -12.89 -0.66 -1.34
C VAL A 371 -11.62 -1.45 -1.74
N LEU A 372 -10.42 -0.88 -1.51
CA LEU A 372 -9.15 -1.39 -2.05
C LEU A 372 -8.81 -2.84 -1.66
N PRO A 373 -8.94 -3.29 -0.39
CA PRO A 373 -8.61 -4.66 -0.01
C PRO A 373 -9.41 -5.70 -0.80
N THR A 374 -10.70 -5.45 -0.97
CA THR A 374 -11.61 -6.35 -1.71
C THR A 374 -11.30 -6.35 -3.20
N VAL A 375 -11.07 -5.19 -3.82
CA VAL A 375 -10.70 -5.06 -5.24
C VAL A 375 -9.35 -5.73 -5.51
N VAL A 376 -8.35 -5.56 -4.65
CA VAL A 376 -7.06 -6.27 -4.74
C VAL A 376 -7.26 -7.78 -4.63
N GLY A 377 -8.14 -8.24 -3.73
CA GLY A 377 -8.54 -9.64 -3.63
C GLY A 377 -9.14 -10.18 -4.93
N TYR A 378 -10.00 -9.43 -5.60
CA TYR A 378 -10.58 -9.80 -6.90
C TYR A 378 -9.51 -9.90 -8.00
N ILE A 379 -8.58 -8.96 -8.04
CA ILE A 379 -7.44 -8.99 -8.97
C ILE A 379 -6.64 -10.29 -8.76
N ILE A 380 -6.22 -10.57 -7.52
CA ILE A 380 -5.38 -11.74 -7.20
C ILE A 380 -6.11 -13.06 -7.46
N SER A 381 -7.39 -13.15 -7.11
CA SER A 381 -8.19 -14.36 -7.30
C SER A 381 -8.52 -14.64 -8.77
N SER A 382 -8.51 -13.60 -9.61
CA SER A 382 -8.73 -13.73 -11.06
C SER A 382 -7.48 -14.24 -11.81
N ILE A 383 -6.29 -14.23 -11.17
CA ILE A 383 -5.04 -14.67 -11.79
C ILE A 383 -4.86 -16.18 -11.56
N PRO A 384 -4.61 -16.98 -12.61
CA PRO A 384 -4.30 -18.41 -12.47
C PRO A 384 -3.06 -18.61 -11.57
N LYS A 385 -3.06 -19.70 -10.77
CA LYS A 385 -1.97 -20.00 -9.81
C LYS A 385 -0.58 -20.02 -10.47
N ALA A 386 -0.49 -20.49 -11.74
CA ALA A 386 0.75 -20.56 -12.52
C ALA A 386 1.30 -19.17 -12.94
N HIS A 387 0.46 -18.14 -12.98
CA HIS A 387 0.79 -16.81 -13.54
C HIS A 387 0.69 -15.67 -12.52
N LYS A 388 0.66 -15.97 -11.22
CA LYS A 388 0.49 -14.95 -10.17
C LYS A 388 1.52 -13.81 -10.26
N GLY A 389 2.79 -14.12 -10.55
CA GLY A 389 3.84 -13.11 -10.71
C GLY A 389 3.58 -12.18 -11.91
N ALA A 390 3.29 -12.74 -13.08
CA ALA A 390 2.97 -11.98 -14.29
C ALA A 390 1.71 -11.12 -14.10
N GLY A 391 0.67 -11.65 -13.44
CA GLY A 391 -0.55 -10.91 -13.17
C GLY A 391 -0.35 -9.75 -12.18
N SER A 392 0.48 -9.92 -11.16
CA SER A 392 0.83 -8.84 -10.23
C SER A 392 1.61 -7.72 -10.92
N SER A 393 2.56 -8.06 -11.79
CA SER A 393 3.30 -7.09 -12.60
C SER A 393 2.39 -6.33 -13.56
N LEU A 394 1.46 -7.04 -14.21
CA LEU A 394 0.46 -6.44 -15.10
C LEU A 394 -0.47 -5.47 -14.34
N ASN A 395 -0.92 -5.85 -13.16
CA ASN A 395 -1.72 -4.96 -12.29
C ASN A 395 -0.94 -3.70 -11.88
N LEU A 396 0.35 -3.82 -11.55
CA LEU A 396 1.21 -2.67 -11.26
C LEU A 396 1.34 -1.76 -12.48
N LEU A 397 1.55 -2.34 -13.67
CA LEU A 397 1.64 -1.62 -14.93
C LEU A 397 0.35 -0.84 -15.23
N ILE A 398 -0.82 -1.49 -15.17
CA ILE A 398 -2.13 -0.86 -15.36
C ILE A 398 -2.35 0.26 -14.33
N SER A 399 -2.09 -0.01 -13.06
CA SER A 399 -2.24 0.97 -11.99
C SER A 399 -1.35 2.20 -12.18
N THR A 400 -0.18 2.03 -12.76
CA THR A 400 0.74 3.15 -13.02
C THR A 400 0.37 3.90 -14.30
N LEU A 401 0.14 3.19 -15.42
CA LEU A 401 -0.14 3.79 -16.72
C LEU A 401 -1.54 4.41 -16.82
N ALA A 402 -2.53 3.84 -16.17
CA ALA A 402 -3.90 4.36 -16.18
C ALA A 402 -4.26 5.18 -14.92
N GLY A 403 -3.42 5.15 -13.89
CA GLY A 403 -3.66 5.82 -12.61
C GLY A 403 -2.61 6.89 -12.28
N ASN A 404 -1.51 6.48 -11.63
CA ASN A 404 -0.55 7.40 -11.03
C ASN A 404 0.14 8.35 -12.03
N LEU A 405 0.38 7.91 -13.26
CA LEU A 405 1.09 8.70 -14.26
C LEU A 405 0.17 9.75 -14.92
N PRO A 406 -0.99 9.39 -15.50
CA PRO A 406 -1.81 10.33 -16.25
C PRO A 406 -2.57 11.32 -15.37
N GLY A 407 -2.89 10.96 -14.12
CA GLY A 407 -3.70 11.77 -13.23
C GLY A 407 -3.21 13.21 -13.11
N PRO A 408 -2.01 13.44 -12.57
CA PRO A 408 -1.49 14.80 -12.42
C PRO A 408 -1.25 15.53 -13.75
N ILE A 409 -0.91 14.81 -14.81
CA ILE A 409 -0.68 15.41 -16.14
C ILE A 409 -2.00 15.95 -16.71
N ILE A 410 -3.08 15.13 -16.65
CA ILE A 410 -4.40 15.51 -17.14
C ILE A 410 -4.98 16.65 -16.30
N TYR A 411 -4.84 16.57 -14.97
CA TYR A 411 -5.24 17.69 -14.10
C TYR A 411 -4.54 18.98 -14.49
N GLY A 412 -3.21 18.95 -14.62
CA GLY A 412 -2.42 20.10 -14.99
C GLY A 412 -2.85 20.69 -16.34
N PHE A 413 -3.07 19.83 -17.33
CA PHE A 413 -3.53 20.23 -18.67
C PHE A 413 -4.90 20.92 -18.65
N ILE A 414 -5.84 20.41 -17.88
CA ILE A 414 -7.15 21.04 -17.70
C ILE A 414 -6.98 22.38 -16.96
N ASN A 415 -6.13 22.41 -15.93
CA ASN A 415 -5.90 23.59 -15.12
C ASN A 415 -5.22 24.72 -15.92
N ASP A 416 -4.22 24.42 -16.76
CA ASP A 416 -3.58 25.40 -17.65
C ASP A 416 -4.58 26.13 -18.56
N ARG A 417 -5.62 25.41 -19.04
CA ARG A 417 -6.64 25.99 -19.94
C ARG A 417 -7.79 26.69 -19.25
N MET A 418 -8.18 26.19 -18.08
CA MET A 418 -9.43 26.61 -17.41
C MET A 418 -9.22 27.50 -16.19
N LYS A 419 -8.01 27.56 -15.64
CA LYS A 419 -7.70 28.27 -14.38
C LYS A 419 -8.10 29.75 -14.39
N SER A 420 -7.92 30.44 -15.52
CA SER A 420 -8.31 31.85 -15.64
C SER A 420 -9.82 32.06 -15.66
N LYS A 421 -10.59 31.08 -16.19
CA LYS A 421 -12.06 31.16 -16.30
C LYS A 421 -12.73 30.55 -15.08
N ASN A 422 -12.26 29.39 -14.64
CA ASN A 422 -12.81 28.66 -13.51
C ASN A 422 -11.71 27.87 -12.79
N PRO A 423 -11.14 28.42 -11.70
CA PRO A 423 -10.01 27.82 -11.00
C PRO A 423 -10.34 26.49 -10.29
N THR A 424 -11.63 26.16 -10.12
CA THR A 424 -12.07 24.89 -9.48
C THR A 424 -12.43 23.81 -10.50
N PHE A 425 -12.42 24.11 -11.81
CA PHE A 425 -12.91 23.20 -12.84
C PHE A 425 -12.10 21.89 -12.90
N ALA A 426 -10.76 21.99 -12.92
CA ALA A 426 -9.87 20.83 -12.96
C ALA A 426 -10.08 19.90 -11.74
N TRP A 427 -10.30 20.49 -10.57
CA TRP A 427 -10.63 19.74 -9.35
C TRP A 427 -11.92 18.97 -9.48
N LYS A 428 -12.99 19.62 -9.92
CA LYS A 428 -14.30 19.00 -10.14
C LYS A 428 -14.21 17.84 -11.14
N CYS A 429 -13.54 18.05 -12.28
CA CYS A 429 -13.30 17.00 -13.26
C CYS A 429 -12.58 15.78 -12.64
N THR A 430 -11.57 16.03 -11.82
CA THR A 430 -10.81 14.96 -11.16
C THR A 430 -11.66 14.17 -10.17
N VAL A 431 -12.41 14.86 -9.32
CA VAL A 431 -13.25 14.20 -8.32
C VAL A 431 -14.37 13.41 -8.99
N PHE A 432 -15.04 13.99 -9.99
CA PHE A 432 -16.09 13.29 -10.74
C PHE A 432 -15.58 12.19 -11.68
N TYR A 433 -14.28 12.15 -11.99
CA TYR A 433 -13.68 11.02 -12.69
C TYR A 433 -13.90 9.68 -11.97
N TYR A 434 -14.19 9.72 -10.66
CA TYR A 434 -14.57 8.53 -9.90
C TYR A 434 -15.85 7.86 -10.43
N MET A 435 -16.76 8.58 -11.09
CA MET A 435 -17.96 7.99 -11.70
C MET A 435 -17.60 6.86 -12.67
N LEU A 436 -16.56 7.06 -13.50
CA LEU A 436 -16.04 6.00 -14.38
C LEU A 436 -15.44 4.83 -13.60
N GLY A 437 -14.71 5.14 -12.49
CA GLY A 437 -14.19 4.13 -11.58
C GLY A 437 -15.29 3.32 -10.91
N TYR A 438 -16.38 3.96 -10.52
CA TYR A 438 -17.54 3.30 -9.93
C TYR A 438 -18.30 2.42 -10.94
N CYS A 439 -18.50 2.88 -12.18
CA CYS A 439 -19.04 2.04 -13.23
C CYS A 439 -18.18 0.79 -13.45
N SER A 440 -16.87 0.97 -13.50
CA SER A 440 -15.94 -0.15 -13.61
C SER A 440 -16.01 -1.10 -12.40
N LEU A 441 -16.17 -0.56 -11.19
CA LEU A 441 -16.36 -1.34 -9.97
C LEU A 441 -17.61 -2.21 -10.04
N LEU A 442 -18.74 -1.65 -10.49
CA LEU A 442 -20.00 -2.40 -10.65
C LEU A 442 -19.83 -3.54 -11.65
N ILE A 443 -19.17 -3.28 -12.79
CA ILE A 443 -18.89 -4.30 -13.79
C ILE A 443 -17.98 -5.39 -13.23
N ALA A 444 -16.90 -5.01 -12.52
CA ALA A 444 -16.01 -5.95 -11.85
C ALA A 444 -16.77 -6.84 -10.85
N CYS A 445 -17.63 -6.24 -10.04
CA CYS A 445 -18.47 -6.92 -9.07
C CYS A 445 -19.46 -7.90 -9.74
N LEU A 446 -20.07 -7.51 -10.86
CA LEU A 446 -20.98 -8.39 -11.61
C LEU A 446 -20.25 -9.63 -12.16
N PHE A 447 -19.07 -9.45 -12.78
CA PHE A 447 -18.30 -10.58 -13.28
C PHE A 447 -17.79 -11.46 -12.14
N ARG A 448 -17.32 -10.84 -11.06
CA ARG A 448 -16.87 -11.60 -9.88
C ARG A 448 -18.01 -12.39 -9.24
N TYR A 449 -19.19 -11.82 -9.14
CA TYR A 449 -20.38 -12.53 -8.64
C TYR A 449 -20.73 -13.74 -9.49
N LYS A 450 -20.68 -13.60 -10.83
CA LYS A 450 -20.91 -14.72 -11.77
C LYS A 450 -19.84 -15.81 -11.60
N ASP A 451 -18.56 -15.44 -11.49
CA ASP A 451 -17.46 -16.39 -11.27
C ASP A 451 -17.65 -17.18 -9.96
N LEU A 452 -18.12 -16.51 -8.90
CA LEU A 452 -18.38 -17.14 -7.60
C LEU A 452 -19.58 -18.07 -7.63
N LEU A 453 -20.65 -17.72 -8.39
CA LEU A 453 -21.79 -18.61 -8.59
C LEU A 453 -21.37 -19.89 -9.31
N LYS A 454 -20.64 -19.75 -10.41
CA LYS A 454 -20.14 -20.89 -11.18
C LYS A 454 -19.26 -21.82 -10.35
N LYS A 455 -18.35 -21.26 -9.55
CA LYS A 455 -17.51 -22.03 -8.65
C LYS A 455 -18.33 -22.78 -7.60
N GLU A 456 -19.39 -22.18 -7.07
CA GLU A 456 -20.27 -22.85 -6.10
C GLU A 456 -21.07 -23.98 -6.72
N GLU A 457 -21.50 -23.84 -7.99
CA GLU A 457 -22.15 -24.89 -8.75
C GLU A 457 -21.16 -26.06 -9.00
N GLU A 458 -19.95 -25.78 -9.46
CA GLU A 458 -18.89 -26.77 -9.66
C GLU A 458 -18.55 -27.51 -8.35
N ASP A 459 -18.47 -26.79 -7.21
CA ASP A 459 -18.21 -27.40 -5.90
C ASP A 459 -19.40 -28.27 -5.41
N LYS A 460 -20.64 -27.91 -5.75
CA LYS A 460 -21.84 -28.74 -5.45
C LYS A 460 -21.87 -30.00 -6.30
N GLU A 461 -21.59 -29.89 -7.59
CA GLU A 461 -21.50 -31.05 -8.50
C GLU A 461 -20.40 -32.01 -8.06
N ALA A 462 -19.21 -31.48 -7.70
CA ALA A 462 -18.12 -32.30 -7.19
C ALA A 462 -18.46 -33.05 -5.88
N ARG A 463 -19.22 -32.42 -4.97
CA ARG A 463 -19.68 -33.03 -3.73
C ARG A 463 -20.78 -34.08 -4.00
N GLY A 464 -21.70 -33.79 -4.92
CA GLY A 464 -22.75 -34.73 -5.35
C GLY A 464 -22.13 -35.98 -5.98
N GLY A 465 -21.21 -35.83 -6.94
CA GLY A 465 -20.52 -36.94 -7.57
C GLY A 465 -19.66 -37.77 -6.60
N PHE A 466 -19.06 -37.12 -5.58
CA PHE A 466 -18.32 -37.81 -4.53
C PHE A 466 -19.26 -38.65 -3.61
N ALA A 467 -20.42 -38.09 -3.27
CA ALA A 467 -21.44 -38.81 -2.48
C ALA A 467 -22.03 -40.01 -3.25
N GLU A 468 -22.31 -39.85 -4.56
CA GLU A 468 -22.74 -40.97 -5.43
C GLU A 468 -21.62 -42.00 -5.61
N GLY A 469 -20.36 -41.58 -5.73
CA GLY A 469 -19.21 -42.49 -5.80
C GLY A 469 -19.05 -43.35 -4.54
N ILE A 470 -19.24 -42.75 -3.35
CA ILE A 470 -19.24 -43.50 -2.07
C ILE A 470 -20.44 -44.43 -2.00
N ALA A 471 -21.64 -43.99 -2.37
CA ALA A 471 -22.84 -44.84 -2.35
C ALA A 471 -22.70 -46.03 -3.30
N ASN A 472 -22.13 -45.85 -4.48
CA ASN A 472 -21.86 -46.93 -5.42
C ASN A 472 -20.75 -47.89 -4.92
N ALA A 473 -19.67 -47.37 -4.31
CA ALA A 473 -18.61 -48.21 -3.74
C ALA A 473 -19.07 -49.02 -2.55
N THR A 474 -19.92 -48.45 -1.68
CA THR A 474 -20.53 -49.19 -0.56
C THR A 474 -21.59 -50.21 -1.06
N GLY A 475 -22.38 -49.87 -2.08
CA GLY A 475 -23.34 -50.78 -2.72
C GLY A 475 -22.67 -51.99 -3.38
N ASP A 476 -21.51 -51.81 -4.02
CA ASP A 476 -20.72 -52.89 -4.62
C ASP A 476 -20.04 -53.76 -3.55
N GLN A 477 -19.67 -53.21 -2.41
CA GLN A 477 -19.10 -53.93 -1.29
C GLN A 477 -20.16 -54.85 -0.63
N TYR A 478 -21.41 -54.38 -0.47
CA TYR A 478 -22.53 -55.24 -0.01
C TYR A 478 -22.86 -56.33 -1.03
N LYS A 479 -22.81 -56.08 -2.33
CA LYS A 479 -23.00 -57.10 -3.37
C LYS A 479 -21.87 -58.11 -3.43
N LEU A 480 -20.64 -57.72 -3.08
CA LEU A 480 -19.48 -58.61 -3.02
C LEU A 480 -19.57 -59.56 -1.79
N ASP A 481 -20.00 -59.02 -0.65
CA ASP A 481 -20.21 -59.80 0.58
C ASP A 481 -21.37 -60.81 0.45
N ASP A 482 -22.45 -60.43 -0.27
CA ASP A 482 -23.55 -61.40 -0.57
C ASP A 482 -23.12 -62.49 -1.56
N LYS A 483 -22.25 -62.18 -2.55
CA LYS A 483 -21.67 -63.17 -3.46
C LYS A 483 -20.68 -64.12 -2.75
N LEU A 484 -19.99 -63.65 -1.71
CA LEU A 484 -19.09 -64.48 -0.87
C LEU A 484 -19.87 -65.40 0.09
N LYS A 485 -21.07 -65.01 0.52
CA LYS A 485 -21.96 -65.81 1.36
C LYS A 485 -22.76 -66.85 0.56
N ALA A 486 -22.84 -66.72 -0.77
CA ALA A 486 -23.65 -67.65 -1.61
C ALA A 486 -22.86 -68.75 -2.30
N LYS A 487 -21.63 -69.07 -1.91
CA LYS A 487 -20.93 -70.30 -2.36
C LYS A 487 -21.12 -71.38 -1.36
N PRO A 488 -21.84 -72.52 -1.69
CA PRO A 488 -21.88 -73.67 -0.87
C PRO A 488 -20.49 -74.33 -0.89
N VAL A 489 -19.95 -74.58 0.28
CA VAL A 489 -18.78 -75.47 0.45
C VAL A 489 -19.27 -76.89 0.45
N GLU A 490 -19.13 -77.60 -0.69
CA GLU A 490 -19.15 -79.06 -0.74
C GLU A 490 -17.77 -79.61 -0.39
N GLY A 491 -17.75 -80.55 0.56
CA GLY A 491 -16.61 -81.45 0.67
C GLY A 491 -16.04 -81.65 2.06
N SER A 492 -16.69 -82.66 2.78
CA SER A 492 -16.11 -83.74 3.59
C SER A 492 -14.98 -83.42 4.59
N GLY A 493 -15.23 -83.92 5.78
CA GLY A 493 -14.16 -84.26 6.72
C GLY A 493 -14.57 -84.15 8.17
N ASP A 494 -15.13 -85.29 8.69
CA ASP A 494 -15.37 -85.54 10.10
C ASP A 494 -14.12 -85.27 10.96
N VAL A 495 -14.25 -84.52 12.02
CA VAL A 495 -13.55 -84.78 13.29
C VAL A 495 -14.43 -84.26 14.43
N GLU A 496 -14.87 -85.28 15.23
CA GLU A 496 -15.46 -85.10 16.55
C GLU A 496 -14.52 -84.31 17.49
N MET A 497 -15.03 -83.54 18.35
CA MET A 497 -15.03 -83.68 19.81
C MET A 497 -15.25 -82.40 20.58
N GLN A 498 -16.17 -82.59 21.47
CA GLN A 498 -16.31 -82.14 22.87
C GLN A 498 -16.88 -80.76 23.20
N ASN A 499 -18.07 -80.94 23.70
CA ASN A 499 -18.80 -80.21 24.75
C ASN A 499 -17.96 -79.39 25.73
N GLN A 500 -18.39 -78.19 26.01
CA GLN A 500 -19.08 -77.87 27.28
C GLN A 500 -19.66 -76.46 27.24
N PRO A 501 -20.80 -76.27 27.96
CA PRO A 501 -21.60 -75.02 27.87
C PRO A 501 -21.30 -74.12 29.05
N HIS A 502 -21.53 -72.82 28.87
CA HIS A 502 -21.95 -71.88 29.93
C HIS A 502 -22.36 -70.59 29.28
N GLU A 503 -23.52 -70.32 29.49
CA GLU A 503 -24.34 -69.43 30.33
C GLU A 503 -24.73 -68.11 29.61
N GLU A 504 -26.02 -68.14 29.35
CA GLU A 504 -27.03 -67.09 29.61
C GLU A 504 -26.72 -65.58 29.34
N GLU A 505 -27.59 -65.12 28.48
CA GLU A 505 -28.01 -63.71 28.34
C GLU A 505 -28.29 -62.98 29.68
N PRO A 506 -28.27 -61.67 29.70
CA PRO A 506 -29.59 -61.07 29.57
C PRO A 506 -29.67 -59.86 28.61
N LYS A 507 -30.78 -59.84 27.93
CA LYS A 507 -31.42 -58.71 27.27
C LYS A 507 -31.35 -57.45 28.12
N ASN A 508 -30.81 -56.38 27.58
CA ASN A 508 -31.16 -55.07 28.10
C ASN A 508 -31.55 -54.12 26.96
N LYS A 509 -32.84 -53.81 26.96
CA LYS A 509 -33.48 -52.74 26.20
C LYS A 509 -32.91 -51.43 26.72
N SER A 510 -32.19 -50.69 25.93
CA SER A 510 -31.93 -49.29 26.21
C SER A 510 -32.72 -48.38 25.25
N LYS A 511 -33.59 -47.60 25.85
CA LYS A 511 -34.33 -46.46 25.30
C LYS A 511 -33.36 -45.38 24.81
N PRO A 512 -33.79 -44.49 23.91
CA PRO A 512 -32.95 -43.43 23.42
C PRO A 512 -32.64 -42.44 24.54
N VAL A 513 -31.36 -42.11 24.68
CA VAL A 513 -30.84 -41.09 25.61
C VAL A 513 -31.00 -39.76 24.92
N GLU A 514 -31.85 -38.87 25.47
CA GLU A 514 -31.87 -37.45 25.23
C GLU A 514 -30.53 -36.86 25.72
N GLU A 515 -29.81 -36.27 24.81
CA GLU A 515 -28.58 -35.54 25.09
C GLU A 515 -28.95 -34.19 25.72
N LYS A 516 -28.91 -34.12 27.06
CA LYS A 516 -28.98 -32.89 27.83
C LYS A 516 -27.61 -32.21 27.75
N ALA A 517 -27.59 -31.00 27.25
CA ALA A 517 -26.47 -30.07 27.35
C ALA A 517 -26.01 -29.87 28.80
N PRO A 518 -24.70 -29.72 29.05
CA PRO A 518 -24.20 -29.46 30.40
C PRO A 518 -24.56 -28.01 30.82
N GLU A 519 -25.25 -27.91 31.96
CA GLU A 519 -25.46 -26.64 32.69
C GLU A 519 -24.10 -26.09 33.14
N GLU A 520 -23.73 -24.94 32.61
CA GLU A 520 -22.70 -24.09 33.20
C GLU A 520 -23.17 -23.59 34.58
N LYS A 521 -22.55 -24.05 35.65
CA LYS A 521 -22.65 -23.45 36.99
C LYS A 521 -22.03 -22.07 36.94
N LYS A 522 -22.87 -21.04 36.92
CA LYS A 522 -22.51 -19.69 37.29
C LYS A 522 -22.05 -19.66 38.76
N ASN A 523 -20.75 -19.53 38.95
CA ASN A 523 -20.24 -18.97 40.20
C ASN A 523 -20.45 -17.45 40.14
N GLU A 524 -21.42 -16.97 40.88
CA GLU A 524 -21.58 -15.56 41.23
C GLU A 524 -20.49 -15.21 42.22
N GLU A 525 -19.34 -14.70 41.75
CA GLU A 525 -18.45 -13.87 42.56
C GLU A 525 -19.00 -12.43 42.52
N LYS A 526 -19.52 -11.99 43.67
CA LYS A 526 -19.87 -10.59 43.94
C LYS A 526 -18.63 -9.71 43.71
N PRO A 527 -18.75 -8.62 42.91
CA PRO A 527 -17.71 -7.61 42.89
C PRO A 527 -17.62 -6.90 44.24
N PRO A 528 -16.43 -6.52 44.71
CA PRO A 528 -16.31 -5.70 45.89
C PRO A 528 -16.91 -4.31 45.64
N GLU A 529 -17.73 -3.83 46.59
CA GLU A 529 -18.25 -2.48 46.64
C GLU A 529 -17.09 -1.49 46.70
N GLU A 530 -16.81 -0.81 45.59
CA GLU A 530 -16.02 0.41 45.60
C GLU A 530 -16.90 1.55 46.14
N LYS A 531 -16.57 2.03 47.34
CA LYS A 531 -17.11 3.27 47.92
C LYS A 531 -16.68 4.43 46.99
N PRO A 532 -17.57 5.35 46.62
CA PRO A 532 -17.21 6.55 45.89
C PRO A 532 -16.28 7.43 46.75
N VAL A 533 -15.07 7.60 46.26
CA VAL A 533 -14.17 8.65 46.75
C VAL A 533 -14.66 9.95 46.15
N GLU A 534 -15.24 10.80 46.98
CA GLU A 534 -15.52 12.21 46.67
C GLU A 534 -14.18 12.91 46.40
N GLU A 535 -13.77 13.05 45.15
CA GLU A 535 -12.74 14.02 44.79
C GLU A 535 -13.36 15.41 44.80
N LYS A 536 -13.01 16.18 45.82
CA LYS A 536 -13.22 17.64 45.85
C LYS A 536 -12.39 18.25 44.70
N PRO A 537 -12.98 19.12 43.86
CA PRO A 537 -12.21 19.87 42.89
C PRO A 537 -11.18 20.77 43.58
N PRO A 538 -9.96 20.90 43.04
CA PRO A 538 -9.01 21.88 43.59
C PRO A 538 -9.52 23.29 43.36
N GLU A 539 -9.58 24.08 44.45
CA GLU A 539 -9.82 25.51 44.40
C GLU A 539 -8.71 26.19 43.60
N GLU A 540 -9.03 26.62 42.37
CA GLU A 540 -8.19 27.57 41.64
C GLU A 540 -8.24 28.94 42.35
N LYS A 541 -7.14 29.29 43.02
CA LYS A 541 -6.88 30.66 43.43
C LYS A 541 -6.63 31.49 42.18
N PRO A 542 -7.30 32.64 41.99
CA PRO A 542 -7.01 33.53 40.89
C PRO A 542 -5.60 34.10 41.06
N VAL A 543 -4.74 33.78 40.10
CA VAL A 543 -3.46 34.46 39.91
C VAL A 543 -3.78 35.79 39.21
N GLU A 544 -3.66 36.89 39.94
CA GLU A 544 -3.65 38.24 39.42
C GLU A 544 -2.43 38.36 38.47
N GLU A 545 -2.65 38.21 37.17
CA GLU A 545 -1.70 38.53 36.15
C GLU A 545 -1.70 40.05 35.96
N LYS A 546 -0.73 40.73 36.58
CA LYS A 546 -0.42 42.13 36.32
C LYS A 546 0.03 42.26 34.88
N ALA A 547 -0.80 42.89 34.04
CA ALA A 547 -0.44 43.33 32.73
C ALA A 547 0.77 44.27 32.81
N PRO A 548 1.78 44.14 31.94
CA PRO A 548 2.83 45.12 31.81
C PRO A 548 2.24 46.36 31.11
N GLU A 549 2.41 47.51 31.76
CA GLU A 549 2.12 48.83 31.21
C GLU A 549 2.98 49.03 29.94
N GLU A 550 2.39 48.98 28.77
CA GLU A 550 2.98 49.49 27.54
C GLU A 550 2.92 51.02 27.57
N LYS A 551 4.08 51.67 27.73
CA LYS A 551 4.24 53.09 27.47
C LYS A 551 4.06 53.36 25.99
N PRO A 552 3.26 54.35 25.59
CA PRO A 552 3.11 54.70 24.19
C PRO A 552 4.43 55.27 23.64
N VAL A 553 4.97 54.59 22.63
CA VAL A 553 6.07 55.09 21.82
C VAL A 553 5.45 56.05 20.79
N GLU A 554 5.69 57.33 20.96
CA GLU A 554 5.41 58.37 19.96
C GLU A 554 6.24 58.10 18.72
N GLU A 555 5.64 57.54 17.66
CA GLU A 555 6.21 57.52 16.33
C GLU A 555 6.08 58.92 15.70
N LYS A 556 7.21 59.63 15.58
CA LYS A 556 7.34 60.80 14.73
C LYS A 556 7.25 60.37 13.26
N PRO A 557 6.44 61.05 12.43
CA PRO A 557 6.40 60.77 11.00
C PRO A 557 7.75 61.11 10.35
N PRO A 558 8.20 60.30 9.34
CA PRO A 558 9.42 60.64 8.60
C PRO A 558 9.21 61.86 7.73
N GLU A 559 10.11 62.85 7.87
CA GLU A 559 10.22 64.02 7.01
C GLU A 559 10.53 63.59 5.57
N GLU A 560 9.58 63.82 4.66
CA GLU A 560 9.81 63.77 3.21
C GLU A 560 10.71 64.94 2.79
N LYS A 561 11.94 64.64 2.37
CA LYS A 561 12.78 65.63 1.61
C LYS A 561 12.29 65.68 0.19
N PRO A 562 12.08 66.89 -0.36
CA PRO A 562 11.64 67.07 -1.73
C PRO A 562 12.76 66.68 -2.71
N VAL A 563 12.43 65.78 -3.65
CA VAL A 563 13.28 65.40 -4.78
C VAL A 563 13.12 66.53 -5.84
N GLU A 564 14.19 67.26 -6.07
CA GLU A 564 14.32 68.19 -7.17
C GLU A 564 14.26 67.47 -8.52
N GLU A 565 13.18 67.67 -9.27
CA GLU A 565 13.10 67.32 -10.68
C GLU A 565 13.97 68.26 -11.51
N LYS A 566 15.03 67.70 -12.14
CA LYS A 566 15.71 68.40 -13.26
C LYS A 566 14.99 68.07 -14.57
N PRO A 567 14.73 69.07 -15.42
CA PRO A 567 14.07 68.92 -16.71
C PRO A 567 14.99 68.24 -17.73
N PRO A 568 14.42 67.49 -18.72
CA PRO A 568 15.21 66.82 -19.74
C PRO A 568 15.73 67.83 -20.81
N GLU A 569 17.05 67.78 -21.05
CA GLU A 569 17.68 68.42 -22.18
C GLU A 569 17.26 67.77 -23.51
N ALA A 570 16.73 68.63 -24.38
CA ALA A 570 16.54 68.36 -25.80
C ALA A 570 17.89 68.26 -26.50
N LYS A 571 18.15 67.23 -27.26
CA LYS A 571 19.11 67.23 -28.37
C LYS A 571 18.45 66.82 -29.66
N GLU A 572 18.49 67.77 -30.54
CA GLU A 572 18.15 67.79 -31.96
C GLU A 572 18.85 66.67 -32.76
N GLY A 573 18.13 66.23 -33.70
CA GLY A 573 18.31 65.91 -35.07
C GLY A 573 19.64 65.45 -35.65
N THR A 574 19.59 64.35 -36.37
CA THR A 574 20.11 64.36 -37.76
C THR A 574 19.51 63.16 -38.52
N THR A 575 18.82 63.54 -39.57
CA THR A 575 18.43 62.78 -40.76
C THR A 575 19.63 62.12 -41.46
N GLU A 576 19.48 60.90 -41.94
CA GLU A 576 19.79 60.49 -43.31
C GLU A 576 19.49 58.99 -43.53
N LYS A 577 18.51 58.76 -44.34
CA LYS A 577 18.46 58.21 -45.73
C LYS A 577 19.02 56.86 -46.01
N LYS A 578 18.07 56.07 -46.46
CA LYS A 578 18.10 55.16 -47.65
C LYS A 578 19.05 53.94 -47.62
N LYS A 579 18.57 52.73 -47.83
CA LYS A 579 18.16 52.14 -49.14
C LYS A 579 17.68 50.72 -49.02
N LYS A 580 16.62 50.46 -49.74
CA LYS A 580 16.17 49.18 -50.25
C LYS A 580 17.31 48.28 -50.78
N LYS A 581 17.20 46.97 -50.54
CA LYS A 581 17.30 45.99 -51.65
C LYS A 581 16.68 44.65 -51.29
N LYS A 582 15.73 44.28 -52.12
CA LYS A 582 15.23 42.98 -52.47
C LYS A 582 16.33 42.01 -52.98
N LYS A 583 16.18 40.73 -52.74
CA LYS A 583 16.19 39.56 -53.68
C LYS A 583 16.43 38.33 -52.83
N LYS A 584 15.51 37.39 -52.82
CA LYS A 584 15.21 36.31 -53.76
C LYS A 584 16.30 35.25 -53.81
N GLU A 585 15.84 34.03 -53.54
CA GLU A 585 16.25 32.73 -54.10
C GLU A 585 17.58 32.12 -53.60
N LYS A 586 17.54 31.07 -52.86
CA LYS A 586 17.29 29.67 -53.30
C LYS A 586 16.88 28.79 -52.13
#